data_9ab1d4d116ae21f53b68a82698540e2c
#
_entry.id   9ab1d4d116ae21f53b68a82698540e2c
#
_cell.length_a   1.000
_cell.length_b   1.000
_cell.length_c   1.000
_cell.angle_alpha   90.00
_cell.angle_beta   90.00
_cell.angle_gamma   90.00
#
_symmetry.space_group_name_H-M   'P 1'
#
loop_
_entity.id
_entity.type
_entity.pdbx_description
1 polymer ?
#
loop_
_entity_poly.entity_id
_entity_poly.type
_entity_poly.pdbx_seq_one_letter_code
_entity_poly.pdbx_strand_id
1 'polypeptide(L)'
;MGLRAKLIIAFGALAIAFAALAYRVTRPPEIYVFAGVEGPNTPTIVPPPVATPWQKYGGGGKSRLAILLTDEHAPWLGLAHGLKSIGVPFTITTDYAEAVTHRVVLVYPRISGLMSAEALKAVGAVPRDGGTLIGVNVLGGGLEEVFGFGTAEPSRQHFELRFDAKAAQRFGFIDPHEQVLSLGNRAKAT
;
A
#
# COMPACT_ATOMS: atom_id res chain seq x y z
N MET A 1 -14.19 -58.44 -4.80
CA MET A 1 -13.01 -57.58 -4.66
C MET A 1 -12.66 -57.43 -3.19
N GLY A 2 -11.54 -57.96 -2.75
CA GLY A 2 -11.17 -58.00 -1.32
C GLY A 2 -10.82 -56.62 -0.76
N LEU A 3 -10.93 -56.44 0.58
CA LEU A 3 -10.66 -55.19 1.28
C LEU A 3 -9.31 -54.56 0.91
N ARG A 4 -8.26 -55.38 0.72
CA ARG A 4 -6.92 -54.95 0.32
C ARG A 4 -6.90 -54.27 -1.05
N ALA A 5 -7.69 -54.75 -2.02
CA ALA A 5 -7.76 -54.14 -3.35
C ALA A 5 -8.49 -52.81 -3.31
N LYS A 6 -9.54 -52.64 -2.48
CA LYS A 6 -10.22 -51.39 -2.27
C LYS A 6 -9.34 -50.31 -1.61
N LEU A 7 -8.52 -50.72 -0.64
CA LEU A 7 -7.55 -49.81 0.01
C LEU A 7 -6.48 -49.36 -0.96
N ILE A 8 -5.92 -50.19 -1.79
CA ILE A 8 -4.90 -49.79 -2.79
C ILE A 8 -5.46 -48.80 -3.78
N ILE A 9 -6.72 -48.99 -4.24
CA ILE A 9 -7.38 -48.06 -5.17
C ILE A 9 -7.62 -46.71 -4.49
N ALA A 10 -8.09 -46.72 -3.23
CA ALA A 10 -8.37 -45.49 -2.49
C ALA A 10 -7.06 -44.68 -2.23
N PHE A 11 -5.97 -45.36 -1.85
CA PHE A 11 -4.68 -44.69 -1.68
C PHE A 11 -4.11 -44.15 -3.00
N GLY A 12 -4.26 -44.90 -4.11
CA GLY A 12 -3.86 -44.44 -5.43
C GLY A 12 -4.64 -43.20 -5.88
N ALA A 13 -5.96 -43.18 -5.68
CA ALA A 13 -6.79 -42.01 -6.00
C ALA A 13 -6.44 -40.79 -5.15
N LEU A 14 -6.17 -41.00 -3.85
CA LEU A 14 -5.75 -39.92 -2.94
C LEU A 14 -4.39 -39.35 -3.34
N ALA A 15 -3.42 -40.20 -3.71
CA ALA A 15 -2.09 -39.76 -4.16
C ALA A 15 -2.18 -38.93 -5.46
N ILE A 16 -3.02 -39.35 -6.41
CA ILE A 16 -3.26 -38.60 -7.66
C ILE A 16 -3.90 -37.24 -7.38
N ALA A 17 -4.91 -37.20 -6.50
CA ALA A 17 -5.57 -35.96 -6.11
C ALA A 17 -4.58 -34.99 -5.44
N PHE A 18 -3.71 -35.50 -4.58
CA PHE A 18 -2.69 -34.70 -3.90
C PHE A 18 -1.64 -34.16 -4.88
N ALA A 19 -1.19 -34.99 -5.83
CA ALA A 19 -0.26 -34.60 -6.88
C ALA A 19 -0.87 -33.51 -7.79
N ALA A 20 -2.15 -33.66 -8.16
CA ALA A 20 -2.87 -32.69 -8.96
C ALA A 20 -3.04 -31.34 -8.22
N LEU A 21 -3.33 -31.39 -6.92
CA LEU A 21 -3.44 -30.21 -6.08
C LEU A 21 -2.09 -29.51 -5.91
N ALA A 22 -1.03 -30.27 -5.63
CA ALA A 22 0.32 -29.74 -5.52
C ALA A 22 0.76 -29.09 -6.83
N TYR A 23 0.51 -29.72 -7.97
CA TYR A 23 0.81 -29.20 -9.29
C TYR A 23 0.07 -27.88 -9.56
N ARG A 24 -1.19 -27.77 -9.12
CA ARG A 24 -1.98 -26.55 -9.30
C ARG A 24 -1.50 -25.40 -8.43
N VAL A 25 -1.03 -25.70 -7.21
CA VAL A 25 -0.52 -24.70 -6.25
C VAL A 25 0.90 -24.24 -6.62
N THR A 26 1.72 -25.13 -7.16
CA THR A 26 3.11 -24.83 -7.51
C THR A 26 3.29 -24.31 -8.94
N ARG A 27 2.24 -24.35 -9.75
CA ARG A 27 2.30 -23.78 -11.10
C ARG A 27 2.44 -22.27 -10.98
N PRO A 28 3.52 -21.68 -11.54
CA PRO A 28 3.59 -20.23 -11.63
C PRO A 28 2.37 -19.72 -12.42
N PRO A 29 1.81 -18.57 -12.04
CA PRO A 29 0.70 -18.00 -12.80
C PRO A 29 1.13 -17.85 -14.25
N GLU A 30 0.30 -18.33 -15.19
CA GLU A 30 0.53 -18.09 -16.60
C GLU A 30 0.49 -16.57 -16.81
N ILE A 31 1.65 -15.99 -17.00
CA ILE A 31 1.76 -14.62 -17.47
C ILE A 31 1.33 -14.67 -18.92
N TYR A 32 0.13 -14.21 -19.21
CA TYR A 32 -0.30 -13.95 -20.59
C TYR A 32 0.57 -12.81 -21.13
N VAL A 33 1.68 -13.18 -21.75
CA VAL A 33 2.38 -12.27 -22.64
C VAL A 33 1.45 -12.10 -23.83
N PHE A 34 0.95 -10.91 -24.05
CA PHE A 34 0.24 -10.57 -25.26
C PHE A 34 1.23 -10.71 -26.44
N ALA A 35 1.37 -11.91 -26.96
CA ALA A 35 2.08 -12.18 -28.19
C ALA A 35 1.25 -11.59 -29.34
N GLY A 36 1.41 -10.34 -29.62
CA GLY A 36 0.64 -9.67 -30.66
C GLY A 36 1.06 -8.24 -30.97
N VAL A 37 2.02 -7.72 -30.21
CA VAL A 37 2.51 -6.34 -30.38
C VAL A 37 4.02 -6.30 -30.62
N GLU A 38 4.63 -7.40 -30.98
CA GLU A 38 6.01 -7.40 -31.46
C GLU A 38 6.02 -6.90 -32.92
N GLY A 39 5.83 -5.62 -33.09
CA GLY A 39 6.25 -4.96 -34.30
C GLY A 39 7.78 -4.89 -34.36
N PRO A 40 8.39 -4.94 -35.56
CA PRO A 40 9.86 -4.91 -35.72
C PRO A 40 10.53 -3.64 -35.17
N ASN A 41 9.79 -2.72 -34.61
CA ASN A 41 10.25 -1.46 -34.01
C ASN A 41 9.73 -1.23 -32.58
N THR A 42 9.36 -2.28 -31.85
CA THR A 42 9.01 -2.09 -30.44
C THR A 42 10.30 -1.67 -29.71
N PRO A 43 10.41 -0.43 -29.23
CA PRO A 43 11.61 -0.03 -28.50
C PRO A 43 11.74 -0.94 -27.28
N THR A 44 12.88 -1.59 -27.15
CA THR A 44 13.20 -2.31 -25.92
C THR A 44 13.17 -1.29 -24.81
N ILE A 45 12.15 -1.35 -23.95
CA ILE A 45 12.09 -0.51 -22.76
C ILE A 45 13.21 -1.00 -21.86
N VAL A 46 14.38 -0.40 -22.01
CA VAL A 46 15.46 -0.57 -21.05
C VAL A 46 14.99 0.15 -19.80
N PRO A 47 14.79 -0.56 -18.68
CA PRO A 47 14.45 0.13 -17.44
C PRO A 47 15.55 1.16 -17.16
N PRO A 48 15.19 2.37 -16.75
CA PRO A 48 16.18 3.40 -16.48
C PRO A 48 17.20 2.87 -15.48
N PRO A 49 18.50 3.15 -15.69
CA PRO A 49 19.52 2.68 -14.78
C PRO A 49 19.24 3.24 -13.39
N VAL A 50 19.34 2.36 -12.43
CA VAL A 50 19.29 2.55 -10.97
C VAL A 50 18.66 3.85 -10.51
N ALA A 51 17.53 3.68 -9.85
CA ALA A 51 16.79 4.76 -9.23
C ALA A 51 17.72 5.77 -8.54
N THR A 52 17.56 7.05 -8.89
CA THR A 52 18.14 8.14 -8.12
C THR A 52 17.84 7.91 -6.65
N PRO A 53 18.85 7.89 -5.76
CA PRO A 53 18.60 7.70 -4.34
C PRO A 53 17.52 8.67 -3.87
N TRP A 54 16.59 8.20 -3.02
CA TRP A 54 15.49 9.04 -2.54
C TRP A 54 15.95 10.38 -1.98
N GLN A 55 17.15 10.44 -1.36
CA GLN A 55 17.78 11.64 -0.84
C GLN A 55 17.95 12.77 -1.90
N LYS A 56 18.08 12.41 -3.16
CA LYS A 56 18.23 13.35 -4.28
C LYS A 56 16.93 13.60 -5.03
N TYR A 57 15.86 12.89 -4.67
CA TYR A 57 14.61 12.93 -5.44
C TYR A 57 13.69 14.07 -5.03
N GLY A 58 13.81 14.54 -3.80
CA GLY A 58 13.09 15.70 -3.30
C GLY A 58 13.39 16.94 -4.15
N GLY A 59 12.39 17.72 -4.46
CA GLY A 59 12.54 18.86 -5.32
C GLY A 59 12.21 20.18 -4.66
N GLY A 60 13.19 21.07 -4.60
CA GLY A 60 13.01 22.51 -4.45
C GLY A 60 12.69 22.99 -3.03
N GLY A 61 13.51 23.92 -2.52
CA GLY A 61 13.39 24.45 -1.18
C GLY A 61 12.00 25.02 -0.87
N LYS A 62 11.46 24.82 0.29
CA LYS A 62 10.16 25.24 0.82
C LYS A 62 8.96 24.41 0.33
N SER A 63 9.10 23.09 0.20
CA SER A 63 7.94 22.22 0.10
C SER A 63 7.12 22.28 1.39
N ARG A 64 5.79 22.38 1.27
CA ARG A 64 4.89 22.26 2.44
C ARG A 64 4.66 20.81 2.85
N LEU A 65 5.01 19.85 1.99
CA LEU A 65 4.82 18.42 2.16
C LEU A 65 6.15 17.74 2.43
N ALA A 66 6.22 17.01 3.53
CA ALA A 66 7.25 16.02 3.77
C ALA A 66 6.68 14.61 3.59
N ILE A 67 7.41 13.77 2.89
CA ILE A 67 7.20 12.32 2.84
C ILE A 67 8.17 11.71 3.84
N LEU A 68 7.66 11.27 4.99
CA LEU A 68 8.43 10.55 5.98
C LEU A 68 8.46 9.07 5.61
N LEU A 69 9.61 8.60 5.15
CA LEU A 69 9.81 7.19 4.84
C LEU A 69 10.11 6.41 6.12
N THR A 70 9.22 5.50 6.48
CA THR A 70 9.42 4.56 7.59
C THR A 70 10.16 3.29 7.15
N ASP A 71 10.31 3.11 5.84
CA ASP A 71 11.08 2.03 5.23
C ASP A 71 11.72 2.56 3.92
N GLU A 72 13.03 2.63 3.88
CA GLU A 72 13.80 3.12 2.73
C GLU A 72 13.68 2.23 1.49
N HIS A 73 13.33 0.96 1.68
CA HIS A 73 13.14 -0.01 0.61
C HIS A 73 11.72 -0.04 0.06
N ALA A 74 10.83 0.75 0.63
CA ALA A 74 9.45 0.85 0.15
C ALA A 74 9.39 1.37 -1.29
N PRO A 75 8.34 1.03 -2.05
CA PRO A 75 8.18 1.49 -3.44
C PRO A 75 7.71 2.96 -3.50
N TRP A 76 8.48 3.87 -2.92
CA TRP A 76 8.20 5.31 -2.84
C TRP A 76 8.21 6.03 -4.19
N LEU A 77 8.89 5.47 -5.20
CA LEU A 77 9.14 6.14 -6.49
C LEU A 77 7.83 6.45 -7.23
N GLY A 78 6.86 5.54 -7.21
CA GLY A 78 5.55 5.77 -7.82
C GLY A 78 4.80 6.95 -7.19
N LEU A 79 4.82 7.05 -5.86
CA LEU A 79 4.26 8.18 -5.13
C LEU A 79 4.95 9.50 -5.51
N ALA A 80 6.27 9.50 -5.52
CA ALA A 80 7.07 10.68 -5.86
C ALA A 80 6.81 11.15 -7.31
N HIS A 81 6.72 10.23 -8.27
CA HIS A 81 6.35 10.53 -9.65
C HIS A 81 4.93 11.08 -9.76
N GLY A 82 3.97 10.48 -9.05
CA GLY A 82 2.60 10.98 -9.01
C GLY A 82 2.52 12.43 -8.52
N LEU A 83 3.19 12.74 -7.41
CA LEU A 83 3.24 14.11 -6.88
C LEU A 83 3.92 15.09 -7.83
N LYS A 84 5.03 14.67 -8.46
CA LYS A 84 5.70 15.52 -9.45
C LYS A 84 4.85 15.78 -10.69
N SER A 85 4.12 14.77 -11.17
CA SER A 85 3.28 14.91 -12.36
C SER A 85 2.15 15.93 -12.19
N ILE A 86 1.67 16.11 -10.96
CA ILE A 86 0.65 17.11 -10.61
C ILE A 86 1.24 18.41 -10.05
N GLY A 87 2.56 18.56 -10.09
CA GLY A 87 3.24 19.79 -9.67
C GLY A 87 3.27 20.03 -8.16
N VAL A 88 3.11 19.01 -7.33
CA VAL A 88 3.19 19.13 -5.86
C VAL A 88 4.65 19.05 -5.43
N PRO A 89 5.24 20.11 -4.87
CA PRO A 89 6.59 20.06 -4.32
C PRO A 89 6.59 19.30 -2.99
N PHE A 90 7.61 18.47 -2.79
CA PHE A 90 7.77 17.67 -1.57
C PHE A 90 9.23 17.47 -1.20
N THR A 91 9.48 17.19 0.07
CA THR A 91 10.74 16.69 0.61
C THR A 91 10.56 15.23 0.97
N ILE A 92 11.57 14.39 0.74
CA ILE A 92 11.59 13.01 1.23
C ILE A 92 12.64 12.94 2.34
N THR A 93 12.29 12.37 3.48
CA THR A 93 13.19 12.20 4.61
C THR A 93 12.84 10.93 5.39
N THR A 94 13.84 10.37 6.08
CA THR A 94 13.66 9.33 7.11
C THR A 94 13.72 9.91 8.51
N ASP A 95 14.07 11.19 8.63
CA ASP A 95 14.15 11.90 9.90
C ASP A 95 12.78 12.53 10.24
N TYR A 96 12.15 12.01 11.29
CA TYR A 96 10.89 12.57 11.78
C TYR A 96 11.02 14.00 12.28
N ALA A 97 12.19 14.38 12.85
CA ALA A 97 12.38 15.74 13.35
C ALA A 97 12.37 16.75 12.21
N GLU A 98 12.94 16.41 11.05
CA GLU A 98 12.83 17.19 9.83
C GLU A 98 11.38 17.17 9.30
N ALA A 99 10.77 16.00 9.22
CA ALA A 99 9.43 15.86 8.64
C ALA A 99 8.39 16.74 9.35
N VAL A 100 8.38 16.79 10.69
CA VAL A 100 7.41 17.55 11.47
C VAL A 100 7.60 19.09 11.38
N THR A 101 8.69 19.55 10.78
CA THR A 101 8.85 20.98 10.47
C THR A 101 7.97 21.43 9.30
N HIS A 102 7.42 20.47 8.54
CA HIS A 102 6.58 20.74 7.39
C HIS A 102 5.10 20.80 7.80
N ARG A 103 4.32 21.59 7.09
CA ARG A 103 2.89 21.75 7.40
C ARG A 103 2.07 20.50 7.08
N VAL A 104 2.50 19.71 6.11
CA VAL A 104 1.86 18.44 5.73
C VAL A 104 2.89 17.34 5.84
N VAL A 105 2.58 16.32 6.60
CA VAL A 105 3.43 15.13 6.77
C VAL A 105 2.70 13.91 6.23
N LEU A 106 3.27 13.25 5.25
CA LEU A 106 2.79 11.98 4.72
C LEU A 106 3.72 10.86 5.22
N VAL A 107 3.20 9.97 6.05
CA VAL A 107 3.94 8.80 6.54
C VAL A 107 3.74 7.63 5.59
N TYR A 108 4.84 7.14 5.04
CA TYR A 108 4.83 6.09 4.00
C TYR A 108 5.94 5.06 4.25
N PRO A 109 5.74 3.76 3.97
CA PRO A 109 4.53 3.13 3.40
C PRO A 109 3.47 2.78 4.45
N ARG A 110 3.79 2.93 5.73
CA ARG A 110 2.87 2.59 6.82
C ARG A 110 3.29 3.25 8.13
N ILE A 111 2.31 3.49 8.97
CA ILE A 111 2.53 3.81 10.39
C ILE A 111 2.52 2.47 11.12
N SER A 112 3.68 1.92 11.43
CA SER A 112 3.77 0.66 12.18
C SER A 112 5.03 0.65 13.00
N GLY A 113 5.22 -0.35 13.85
CA GLY A 113 6.29 -0.51 14.84
C GLY A 113 7.74 -0.26 14.40
N LEU A 114 7.94 0.35 13.24
CA LEU A 114 9.22 0.87 12.77
C LEU A 114 9.53 2.27 13.34
N MET A 115 8.54 2.95 13.90
CA MET A 115 8.71 4.27 14.46
C MET A 115 8.96 4.18 15.98
N SER A 116 9.92 4.95 16.48
CA SER A 116 10.13 5.09 17.92
C SER A 116 8.94 5.78 18.59
N ALA A 117 8.79 5.60 19.91
CA ALA A 117 7.75 6.28 20.68
C ALA A 117 7.85 7.81 20.58
N GLU A 118 9.06 8.34 20.47
CA GLU A 118 9.32 9.76 20.29
C GLU A 118 8.84 10.25 18.93
N ALA A 119 9.15 9.48 17.86
CA ALA A 119 8.69 9.78 16.51
C ALA A 119 7.16 9.75 16.42
N LEU A 120 6.50 8.73 17.01
CA LEU A 120 5.04 8.64 17.06
C LEU A 120 4.43 9.83 17.79
N LYS A 121 5.01 10.26 18.92
CA LYS A 121 4.56 11.43 19.66
C LYS A 121 4.69 12.71 18.84
N ALA A 122 5.84 12.92 18.18
CA ALA A 122 6.12 14.10 17.38
C ALA A 122 5.17 14.16 16.14
N VAL A 123 5.04 13.07 15.42
CA VAL A 123 4.17 12.98 14.23
C VAL A 123 2.70 13.11 14.62
N GLY A 124 2.28 12.50 15.73
CA GLY A 124 0.92 12.60 16.27
C GLY A 124 0.54 13.99 16.76
N ALA A 125 1.51 14.86 17.06
CA ALA A 125 1.28 16.25 17.43
C ALA A 125 0.95 17.14 16.22
N VAL A 126 1.40 16.79 15.02
CA VAL A 126 1.24 17.60 13.79
C VAL A 126 -0.19 18.14 13.59
N PRO A 127 -1.28 17.34 13.70
CA PRO A 127 -2.62 17.86 13.54
C PRO A 127 -3.04 18.83 14.67
N ARG A 128 -2.54 18.61 15.90
CA ARG A 128 -2.85 19.48 17.05
C ARG A 128 -2.18 20.85 16.90
N ASP A 129 -1.03 20.88 16.23
CA ASP A 129 -0.26 22.09 15.96
C ASP A 129 -0.72 22.80 14.65
N GLY A 130 -1.88 22.40 14.13
CA GLY A 130 -2.50 23.03 12.94
C GLY A 130 -1.92 22.53 11.60
N GLY A 131 -1.11 21.48 11.62
CA GLY A 131 -0.65 20.79 10.42
C GLY A 131 -1.62 19.74 9.90
N THR A 132 -1.22 19.04 8.86
CA THR A 132 -1.98 17.92 8.27
C THR A 132 -1.13 16.66 8.31
N LEU A 133 -1.66 15.61 8.90
CA LEU A 133 -1.04 14.30 8.89
C LEU A 133 -1.79 13.37 7.93
N ILE A 134 -1.06 12.75 7.02
CA ILE A 134 -1.56 11.75 6.08
C ILE A 134 -0.87 10.44 6.42
N GLY A 135 -1.65 9.42 6.73
CA GLY A 135 -1.14 8.09 7.06
C GLY A 135 -1.55 7.04 6.04
N VAL A 136 -0.62 6.16 5.70
CA VAL A 136 -0.87 4.96 4.92
C VAL A 136 -0.76 3.77 5.87
N ASN A 137 -1.69 2.81 5.77
CA ASN A 137 -1.70 1.62 6.63
C ASN A 137 -1.56 1.97 8.13
N VAL A 138 -2.50 2.75 8.64
CA VAL A 138 -2.44 3.37 9.98
C VAL A 138 -2.64 2.36 11.11
N LEU A 139 -3.44 1.30 10.88
CA LEU A 139 -3.86 0.38 11.91
C LEU A 139 -2.69 -0.48 12.44
N GLY A 140 -2.57 -0.55 13.76
CA GLY A 140 -1.47 -1.26 14.44
C GLY A 140 -0.18 -0.43 14.57
N GLY A 141 -0.25 0.87 14.25
CA GLY A 141 0.92 1.78 14.23
C GLY A 141 1.09 2.66 15.46
N GLY A 142 0.10 2.71 16.34
CA GLY A 142 0.14 3.54 17.56
C GLY A 142 -0.35 4.97 17.37
N LEU A 143 -0.94 5.30 16.21
CA LEU A 143 -1.57 6.60 15.93
C LEU A 143 -3.06 6.47 15.59
N GLU A 144 -3.68 5.34 15.93
CA GLU A 144 -5.07 5.06 15.60
C GLU A 144 -6.01 6.16 16.09
N GLU A 145 -5.85 6.61 17.33
CA GLU A 145 -6.67 7.68 17.92
C GLU A 145 -6.53 9.01 17.17
N VAL A 146 -5.34 9.33 16.64
CA VAL A 146 -5.11 10.56 15.88
C VAL A 146 -5.90 10.55 14.58
N PHE A 147 -6.14 9.36 14.02
CA PHE A 147 -6.94 9.16 12.82
C PHE A 147 -8.41 8.82 13.11
N GLY A 148 -8.83 8.85 14.37
CA GLY A 148 -10.20 8.58 14.78
C GLY A 148 -10.60 7.11 14.77
N PHE A 149 -9.62 6.20 14.91
CA PHE A 149 -9.88 4.76 15.04
C PHE A 149 -9.77 4.33 16.51
N GLY A 150 -10.84 3.69 17.04
CA GLY A 150 -10.83 3.15 18.40
C GLY A 150 -10.25 1.74 18.44
N THR A 151 -10.88 0.82 17.73
CA THR A 151 -10.45 -0.59 17.69
C THR A 151 -10.27 -1.06 16.27
N ALA A 152 -9.27 -1.91 16.06
CA ALA A 152 -9.03 -2.57 14.78
C ALA A 152 -9.05 -4.09 14.98
N GLU A 153 -9.83 -4.78 14.17
CA GLU A 153 -9.93 -6.23 14.15
C GLU A 153 -9.47 -6.76 12.79
N PRO A 154 -8.61 -7.79 12.76
CA PRO A 154 -8.23 -8.41 11.51
C PRO A 154 -9.47 -9.02 10.83
N SER A 155 -9.64 -8.76 9.55
CA SER A 155 -10.74 -9.29 8.77
C SER A 155 -10.25 -9.78 7.41
N ARG A 156 -10.84 -10.89 6.96
CA ARG A 156 -10.64 -11.43 5.61
C ARG A 156 -11.86 -11.17 4.70
N GLN A 157 -12.80 -10.38 5.16
CA GLN A 157 -13.99 -10.05 4.38
C GLN A 157 -13.68 -8.93 3.39
N HIS A 158 -14.36 -8.96 2.26
CA HIS A 158 -14.40 -7.83 1.36
C HIS A 158 -15.31 -6.76 1.94
N PHE A 159 -14.87 -5.51 1.87
CA PHE A 159 -15.65 -4.35 2.23
C PHE A 159 -15.91 -3.52 0.99
N GLU A 160 -17.13 -3.05 0.89
CA GLU A 160 -17.51 -2.04 -0.08
C GLU A 160 -17.30 -0.66 0.56
N LEU A 161 -16.51 0.18 -0.10
CA LEU A 161 -16.39 1.58 0.25
C LEU A 161 -17.35 2.37 -0.64
N ARG A 162 -18.21 3.16 -0.02
CA ARG A 162 -19.10 4.09 -0.71
C ARG A 162 -18.75 5.50 -0.29
N PHE A 163 -18.66 6.39 -1.24
CA PHE A 163 -18.43 7.78 -0.98
C PHE A 163 -19.74 8.49 -0.67
N ASP A 164 -19.75 9.29 0.39
CA ASP A 164 -20.87 10.18 0.69
C ASP A 164 -21.01 11.20 -0.44
N ALA A 165 -22.23 11.37 -0.97
CA ALA A 165 -22.51 12.29 -2.06
C ALA A 165 -22.15 13.75 -1.74
N LYS A 166 -22.30 14.18 -0.46
CA LYS A 166 -21.91 15.53 -0.03
C LYS A 166 -20.40 15.69 0.02
N ALA A 167 -19.67 14.65 0.49
CA ALA A 167 -18.22 14.64 0.47
C ALA A 167 -17.68 14.63 -0.96
N ALA A 168 -18.29 13.85 -1.87
CA ALA A 168 -17.93 13.83 -3.28
C ALA A 168 -18.08 15.20 -3.95
N GLN A 169 -19.16 15.92 -3.69
CA GLN A 169 -19.35 17.30 -4.18
C GLN A 169 -18.25 18.24 -3.68
N ARG A 170 -17.82 18.08 -2.43
CA ARG A 170 -16.77 18.91 -1.83
C ARG A 170 -15.40 18.68 -2.44
N PHE A 171 -15.12 17.45 -2.82
CA PHE A 171 -13.80 17.05 -3.30
C PHE A 171 -13.72 16.85 -4.81
N GLY A 172 -14.65 17.23 -5.59
CA GLY A 172 -14.68 17.36 -7.06
C GLY A 172 -14.03 16.27 -7.94
N PHE A 173 -13.12 15.46 -7.35
CA PHE A 173 -12.43 14.35 -7.99
C PHE A 173 -12.93 12.97 -7.54
N ILE A 174 -13.91 12.92 -6.64
CA ILE A 174 -14.51 11.68 -6.16
C ILE A 174 -15.81 11.46 -6.93
N ASP A 175 -15.92 10.32 -7.61
CA ASP A 175 -17.19 9.88 -8.19
C ASP A 175 -18.05 9.20 -7.09
N PRO A 176 -19.22 9.74 -6.74
CA PRO A 176 -20.11 9.16 -5.74
C PRO A 176 -20.70 7.80 -6.17
N HIS A 177 -20.61 7.46 -7.47
CA HIS A 177 -21.08 6.19 -8.02
C HIS A 177 -19.98 5.13 -8.07
N GLU A 178 -18.74 5.50 -7.77
CA GLU A 178 -17.63 4.56 -7.74
C GLU A 178 -17.78 3.60 -6.57
N GLN A 179 -17.64 2.32 -6.84
CA GLN A 179 -17.63 1.25 -5.84
C GLN A 179 -16.21 0.70 -5.73
N VAL A 180 -15.63 0.82 -4.57
CA VAL A 180 -14.30 0.26 -4.29
C VAL A 180 -14.47 -0.95 -3.39
N LEU A 181 -14.06 -2.12 -3.87
CA LEU A 181 -13.97 -3.32 -3.06
C LEU A 181 -12.56 -3.42 -2.47
N SER A 182 -12.49 -3.57 -1.18
CA SER A 182 -11.21 -3.69 -0.46
C SER A 182 -11.23 -4.88 0.48
N LEU A 183 -10.06 -5.50 0.62
CA LEU A 183 -9.75 -6.43 1.70
C LEU A 183 -8.94 -5.70 2.76
N GLY A 184 -9.28 -5.88 4.02
CA GLY A 184 -8.53 -5.21 5.06
C GLY A 184 -9.03 -5.50 6.46
N ASN A 185 -8.49 -4.77 7.41
CA ASN A 185 -8.91 -4.83 8.79
C ASN A 185 -10.18 -4.01 9.01
N ARG A 186 -11.06 -4.50 9.88
CA ARG A 186 -12.17 -3.70 10.38
C ARG A 186 -11.66 -2.74 11.44
N ALA A 187 -12.07 -1.50 11.36
CA ALA A 187 -11.82 -0.52 12.38
C ALA A 187 -13.14 0.14 12.79
N LYS A 188 -13.28 0.43 14.07
CA LYS A 188 -14.40 1.22 14.62
C LYS A 188 -13.89 2.64 14.79
N ALA A 189 -14.60 3.59 14.22
CA ALA A 189 -14.34 5.01 14.48
C ALA A 189 -14.67 5.35 15.94
N THR A 190 -13.90 6.22 16.52
CA THR A 190 -14.13 6.81 17.85
C THR A 190 -15.07 8.00 17.78
#